data_dc9ae7887c5ecfed45440475ca94b739
#
_entry.id   dc9ae7887c5ecfed45440475ca94b739
#
_cell.length_a   1.000
_cell.length_b   1.000
_cell.length_c   1.000
_cell.angle_alpha   90.00
_cell.angle_beta   90.00
_cell.angle_gamma   90.00
#
_symmetry.space_group_name_H-M   'P 1'
#
loop_
_entity.id
_entity.type
_entity.pdbx_description
1 polymer ?
#
loop_
_entity_poly.entity_id
_entity_poly.type
_entity_poly.pdbx_seq_one_letter_code
_entity_poly.pdbx_strand_id
1 'polypeptide(L)'
;MPQPFTSRAASGRASLTALLLAGGLCALTAAPAVAQPAPAASSPTAPAAAGPLRERLKERLEQRRTERNAPEGDDEGPDELSDLGGRSGGAALSCADWSKRVERLSKLPRFKAASGPKPDLADVPYGPLERERLDVFRAKGPAGSPPAPVIVMVHGGGWCVGDKAMAGVTANKVARWTPKGLMLVSVNYPMVGDGYGAVGQAQAIAQALAFVQKQAAAWGGDPSRVILMGHSAGAHLVSLVNAEPDLRIAAGAQMPLATVSIDAGAIDVVKQMPQVYPFLKLRYEEAFGTLEPQWMGASPWHRLVKGASPWLGICSTTRKDDPCGQARAYVEKSQGLGINARTLPQAKSHAALNNELGQPGAYTDSVERFLAGTDHVVARLLGAP
;
A
#
# COMPACT_ATOMS: atom_id res chain seq x y z
N MET A 1 8.75 -56.07 17.18
CA MET A 1 8.91 -55.69 18.59
C MET A 1 10.02 -54.68 18.66
N PRO A 2 9.74 -53.40 18.91
CA PRO A 2 10.76 -52.42 19.31
C PRO A 2 10.56 -52.02 20.79
N GLN A 3 11.67 -51.89 21.47
CA GLN A 3 11.74 -51.51 22.88
C GLN A 3 11.67 -49.96 23.06
N PRO A 4 11.18 -49.47 24.21
CA PRO A 4 11.03 -48.02 24.46
C PRO A 4 12.28 -47.44 25.10
N PHE A 5 12.65 -46.22 24.66
CA PHE A 5 13.66 -45.40 25.30
C PHE A 5 13.05 -44.52 26.41
N THR A 6 13.60 -44.62 27.60
CA THR A 6 13.22 -43.87 28.78
C THR A 6 13.86 -42.49 28.81
N SER A 7 13.05 -41.47 29.15
CA SER A 7 13.48 -40.08 29.39
C SER A 7 14.12 -39.98 30.80
N ARG A 8 15.23 -39.24 30.88
CA ARG A 8 15.82 -38.75 32.13
C ARG A 8 15.63 -37.23 32.22
N ALA A 9 14.85 -36.82 33.20
CA ALA A 9 14.71 -35.43 33.60
C ALA A 9 15.94 -35.02 34.44
N ALA A 10 16.53 -33.86 34.16
CA ALA A 10 17.50 -33.19 34.98
C ALA A 10 16.91 -31.89 35.50
N SER A 11 16.65 -31.87 36.80
CA SER A 11 16.27 -30.68 37.57
C SER A 11 17.51 -29.88 37.95
N GLY A 12 17.58 -28.64 37.48
CA GLY A 12 18.56 -27.65 37.90
C GLY A 12 17.87 -26.48 38.61
N ARG A 13 17.97 -26.46 39.93
CA ARG A 13 17.66 -25.28 40.79
C ARG A 13 18.82 -24.30 40.70
N ALA A 14 18.56 -23.03 40.41
CA ALA A 14 19.50 -21.94 40.61
C ALA A 14 18.88 -20.88 41.52
N SER A 15 19.64 -20.55 42.53
CA SER A 15 19.31 -19.72 43.69
C SER A 15 19.17 -18.23 43.33
N LEU A 16 18.24 -17.57 44.05
CA LEU A 16 18.19 -16.11 44.20
C LEU A 16 19.36 -15.66 45.08
N THR A 17 20.09 -14.65 44.63
CA THR A 17 20.93 -13.83 45.51
C THR A 17 20.49 -12.37 45.39
N ALA A 18 19.88 -11.87 46.43
CA ALA A 18 19.56 -10.48 46.64
C ALA A 18 20.82 -9.70 47.04
N LEU A 19 21.09 -8.57 46.40
CA LEU A 19 22.10 -7.62 46.84
C LEU A 19 21.42 -6.26 47.09
N LEU A 20 21.26 -5.97 48.40
CA LEU A 20 20.94 -4.65 48.93
C LEU A 20 22.23 -3.82 48.96
N LEU A 21 22.22 -2.62 48.40
CA LEU A 21 23.21 -1.58 48.71
C LEU A 21 22.53 -0.25 48.93
N ALA A 22 22.89 0.31 50.06
CA ALA A 22 22.37 1.48 50.71
C ALA A 22 22.84 2.81 50.13
N GLY A 23 22.00 3.85 50.26
CA GLY A 23 22.32 5.13 50.88
C GLY A 23 23.19 6.10 50.08
N GLY A 24 22.62 7.22 49.73
CA GLY A 24 23.33 8.42 49.35
C GLY A 24 22.40 9.61 49.24
N LEU A 25 22.03 10.17 50.39
CA LEU A 25 21.29 11.44 50.49
C LEU A 25 22.24 12.59 50.24
N CYS A 26 22.17 13.30 49.14
CA CYS A 26 22.81 14.60 48.91
C CYS A 26 21.75 15.69 48.96
N ALA A 27 21.69 16.41 50.04
CA ALA A 27 20.92 17.62 50.19
C ALA A 27 21.62 18.76 49.45
N LEU A 28 21.00 19.32 48.41
CA LEU A 28 21.41 20.60 47.78
C LEU A 28 20.46 21.67 48.26
N THR A 29 21.03 22.59 49.04
CA THR A 29 20.42 23.81 49.56
C THR A 29 20.08 24.76 48.41
N ALA A 30 18.82 25.12 48.28
CA ALA A 30 18.34 26.17 47.35
C ALA A 30 18.63 27.56 47.92
N ALA A 31 19.33 28.38 47.19
CA ALA A 31 19.44 29.82 47.44
C ALA A 31 18.20 30.55 46.90
N PRO A 32 17.76 31.63 47.58
CA PRO A 32 16.57 32.36 47.14
C PRO A 32 16.84 33.21 45.90
N ALA A 33 16.02 33.05 44.86
CA ALA A 33 16.03 33.89 43.69
C ALA A 33 15.44 35.28 44.01
N VAL A 34 16.22 36.32 43.73
CA VAL A 34 15.77 37.71 43.80
C VAL A 34 14.83 37.98 42.65
N ALA A 35 13.62 38.43 42.97
CA ALA A 35 12.61 38.82 41.97
C ALA A 35 13.02 40.13 41.30
N GLN A 36 13.16 40.11 39.99
CA GLN A 36 13.23 41.34 39.13
C GLN A 36 11.80 41.86 38.87
N PRO A 37 11.59 43.19 38.84
CA PRO A 37 10.31 43.78 38.57
C PRO A 37 9.94 43.60 37.08
N ALA A 38 8.69 43.22 36.82
CA ALA A 38 8.12 43.10 35.50
C ALA A 38 8.08 44.47 34.77
N PRO A 39 8.33 44.51 33.44
CA PRO A 39 8.13 45.71 32.67
C PRO A 39 6.63 46.04 32.53
N ALA A 40 6.29 47.31 32.63
CA ALA A 40 4.95 47.86 32.56
C ALA A 40 4.21 47.41 31.30
N ALA A 41 2.97 46.93 31.51
CA ALA A 41 2.03 46.58 30.44
C ALA A 41 1.68 47.85 29.64
N SER A 42 2.03 47.84 28.35
CA SER A 42 1.48 48.74 27.35
C SER A 42 0.02 48.40 27.08
N SER A 43 -0.86 49.35 27.23
CA SER A 43 -2.30 49.25 26.97
C SER A 43 -2.54 48.76 25.54
N PRO A 44 -3.50 47.86 25.31
CA PRO A 44 -3.88 47.42 23.97
C PRO A 44 -4.55 48.58 23.22
N THR A 45 -3.97 48.99 22.12
CA THR A 45 -4.61 49.88 21.13
C THR A 45 -5.89 49.18 20.62
N ALA A 46 -7.02 49.87 20.70
CA ALA A 46 -8.31 49.39 20.21
C ALA A 46 -8.19 48.97 18.72
N PRO A 47 -8.85 47.85 18.33
CA PRO A 47 -8.85 47.43 16.92
C PRO A 47 -9.64 48.46 16.09
N ALA A 48 -9.06 48.88 14.97
CA ALA A 48 -9.66 49.76 13.99
C ALA A 48 -11.06 49.25 13.56
N ALA A 49 -12.00 50.17 13.38
CA ALA A 49 -13.40 49.96 13.06
C ALA A 49 -13.60 48.95 11.93
N ALA A 50 -14.48 47.99 12.22
CA ALA A 50 -14.87 46.99 11.25
C ALA A 50 -15.61 47.61 10.07
N GLY A 51 -15.05 47.47 8.86
CA GLY A 51 -15.72 47.84 7.61
C GLY A 51 -17.06 47.12 7.42
N PRO A 52 -17.94 47.66 6.59
CA PRO A 52 -19.30 47.19 6.49
C PRO A 52 -19.39 45.71 6.10
N LEU A 53 -20.31 45.00 6.71
CA LEU A 53 -20.53 43.56 6.55
C LEU A 53 -20.59 43.09 5.10
N ARG A 54 -21.00 43.96 4.18
CA ARG A 54 -21.04 43.72 2.73
C ARG A 54 -19.66 43.58 2.10
N GLU A 55 -18.61 44.30 2.54
CA GLU A 55 -17.26 44.17 2.01
C GLU A 55 -16.60 42.88 2.45
N ARG A 56 -16.75 42.49 3.71
CA ARG A 56 -16.27 41.20 4.20
C ARG A 56 -16.97 40.01 3.51
N LEU A 57 -18.25 40.19 3.16
CA LEU A 57 -19.00 39.17 2.41
C LEU A 57 -18.49 39.08 0.95
N LYS A 58 -18.17 40.22 0.34
CA LYS A 58 -17.55 40.29 -1.00
C LYS A 58 -16.17 39.66 -1.00
N GLU A 59 -15.30 40.02 -0.06
CA GLU A 59 -13.95 39.43 0.07
C GLU A 59 -14.02 37.92 0.27
N ARG A 60 -14.94 37.43 1.11
CA ARG A 60 -15.15 35.96 1.26
C ARG A 60 -15.72 35.30 0.01
N LEU A 61 -16.57 36.00 -0.74
CA LEU A 61 -17.09 35.48 -2.01
C LEU A 61 -16.03 35.50 -3.12
N GLU A 62 -15.18 36.50 -3.17
CA GLU A 62 -14.05 36.56 -4.09
C GLU A 62 -12.96 35.57 -3.73
N GLN A 63 -12.66 35.37 -2.44
CA GLN A 63 -11.75 34.34 -1.97
C GLN A 63 -12.25 32.93 -2.33
N ARG A 64 -13.54 32.65 -2.15
CA ARG A 64 -14.17 31.40 -2.59
C ARG A 64 -14.23 31.25 -4.12
N ARG A 65 -14.23 32.38 -4.86
CA ARG A 65 -14.21 32.38 -6.32
C ARG A 65 -12.81 32.16 -6.87
N THR A 66 -11.78 32.68 -6.22
CA THR A 66 -10.36 32.41 -6.54
C THR A 66 -9.95 31.00 -6.13
N GLU A 67 -10.45 30.48 -5.00
CA GLU A 67 -10.27 29.07 -4.61
C GLU A 67 -11.00 28.10 -5.54
N ARG A 68 -12.10 28.54 -6.19
CA ARG A 68 -12.87 27.75 -7.16
C ARG A 68 -12.30 27.85 -8.58
N ASN A 69 -11.51 28.87 -8.89
CA ASN A 69 -10.89 29.13 -10.18
C ASN A 69 -9.37 28.87 -10.19
N ALA A 70 -8.82 28.25 -9.15
CA ALA A 70 -7.51 27.61 -9.26
C ALA A 70 -7.63 26.52 -10.33
N PRO A 71 -6.68 26.39 -11.28
CA PRO A 71 -6.76 25.36 -12.29
C PRO A 71 -6.77 24.00 -11.58
N GLU A 72 -7.97 23.41 -11.50
CA GLU A 72 -8.14 21.99 -11.15
C GLU A 72 -7.46 21.26 -12.29
N GLY A 73 -6.35 20.57 -11.96
CA GLY A 73 -5.71 19.68 -12.91
C GLY A 73 -6.74 18.62 -13.33
N ASP A 74 -7.11 18.68 -14.59
CA ASP A 74 -7.99 17.74 -15.25
C ASP A 74 -7.33 16.37 -15.22
N ASP A 75 -7.77 15.49 -14.39
CA ASP A 75 -7.89 14.03 -14.58
C ASP A 75 -8.22 13.31 -13.25
N GLU A 76 -9.44 13.53 -12.77
CA GLU A 76 -9.96 12.86 -11.57
C GLU A 76 -10.56 11.50 -11.97
N GLY A 77 -9.72 10.45 -12.04
CA GLY A 77 -10.17 9.07 -12.23
C GLY A 77 -10.80 8.44 -10.97
N PRO A 78 -11.42 7.26 -11.05
CA PRO A 78 -12.18 6.63 -9.96
C PRO A 78 -11.37 6.24 -8.73
N ASP A 79 -10.04 6.31 -8.74
CA ASP A 79 -9.20 6.18 -7.53
C ASP A 79 -9.39 7.37 -6.56
N GLU A 80 -9.90 8.51 -7.05
CA GLU A 80 -10.34 9.64 -6.23
C GLU A 80 -11.62 9.38 -5.44
N LEU A 81 -12.37 8.35 -5.79
CA LEU A 81 -13.49 7.92 -4.96
C LEU A 81 -13.04 7.54 -3.54
N SER A 82 -11.78 7.17 -3.34
CA SER A 82 -11.19 6.99 -2.01
C SER A 82 -11.00 8.31 -1.27
N ASP A 83 -10.73 9.42 -1.98
CA ASP A 83 -10.50 10.76 -1.42
C ASP A 83 -11.82 11.54 -1.20
N LEU A 84 -12.91 11.20 -1.90
CA LEU A 84 -14.21 11.85 -1.72
C LEU A 84 -14.84 11.63 -0.32
N GLY A 85 -14.37 10.64 0.43
CA GLY A 85 -14.74 10.44 1.83
C GLY A 85 -14.23 11.56 2.76
N GLY A 86 -13.15 12.25 2.41
CA GLY A 86 -12.49 13.27 3.25
C GLY A 86 -13.05 14.69 3.13
N ARG A 87 -13.76 15.01 2.05
CA ARG A 87 -14.24 16.38 1.80
C ARG A 87 -15.60 16.72 2.43
N SER A 88 -16.37 15.74 2.86
CA SER A 88 -17.65 15.94 3.56
C SER A 88 -17.58 15.23 4.88
N GLY A 89 -17.55 15.88 6.02
CA GLY A 89 -17.57 15.31 7.38
C GLY A 89 -18.66 14.23 7.61
N GLY A 90 -18.73 13.26 6.69
CA GLY A 90 -19.72 12.20 6.60
C GLY A 90 -19.41 11.06 7.58
N ALA A 91 -20.47 10.34 7.97
CA ALA A 91 -20.38 9.12 8.77
C ALA A 91 -19.47 8.09 8.09
N ALA A 92 -18.78 7.24 8.88
CA ALA A 92 -18.05 6.10 8.38
C ALA A 92 -18.98 5.20 7.56
N LEU A 93 -18.52 4.81 6.37
CA LEU A 93 -19.27 3.92 5.48
C LEU A 93 -18.72 2.50 5.60
N SER A 94 -19.60 1.50 5.68
CA SER A 94 -19.26 0.10 5.51
C SER A 94 -18.75 -0.18 4.08
N CYS A 95 -18.08 -1.31 3.87
CA CYS A 95 -17.73 -1.76 2.52
C CYS A 95 -18.95 -1.90 1.61
N ALA A 96 -20.07 -2.40 2.16
CA ALA A 96 -21.32 -2.52 1.40
C ALA A 96 -21.89 -1.17 0.97
N ASP A 97 -21.91 -0.17 1.87
CA ASP A 97 -22.42 1.15 1.54
C ASP A 97 -21.47 1.91 0.61
N TRP A 98 -20.16 1.72 0.81
CA TRP A 98 -19.13 2.24 -0.09
C TRP A 98 -19.27 1.66 -1.50
N SER A 99 -19.43 0.35 -1.64
CA SER A 99 -19.66 -0.31 -2.93
C SER A 99 -20.89 0.23 -3.66
N LYS A 100 -22.02 0.37 -2.95
CA LYS A 100 -23.25 1.00 -3.50
C LYS A 100 -23.02 2.45 -3.93
N ARG A 101 -22.20 3.20 -3.17
CA ARG A 101 -21.86 4.58 -3.51
C ARG A 101 -21.00 4.63 -4.77
N VAL A 102 -19.95 3.81 -4.87
CA VAL A 102 -19.08 3.70 -6.06
C VAL A 102 -19.91 3.30 -7.27
N GLU A 103 -20.76 2.28 -7.18
CA GLU A 103 -21.65 1.86 -8.27
C GLU A 103 -22.56 2.99 -8.73
N ARG A 104 -23.13 3.76 -7.81
CA ARG A 104 -23.98 4.92 -8.14
C ARG A 104 -23.21 6.02 -8.85
N LEU A 105 -22.00 6.32 -8.40
CA LEU A 105 -21.15 7.36 -8.97
C LEU A 105 -20.62 6.95 -10.35
N SER A 106 -20.26 5.68 -10.56
CA SER A 106 -19.78 5.17 -11.85
C SER A 106 -20.80 5.28 -12.98
N LYS A 107 -22.11 5.40 -12.65
CA LYS A 107 -23.18 5.63 -13.62
C LYS A 107 -23.25 7.09 -14.09
N LEU A 108 -22.59 8.03 -13.41
CA LEU A 108 -22.53 9.43 -13.78
C LEU A 108 -21.41 9.63 -14.83
N PRO A 109 -21.65 10.37 -15.93
CA PRO A 109 -20.65 10.52 -17.00
C PRO A 109 -19.28 11.01 -16.52
N ARG A 110 -19.26 11.96 -15.56
CA ARG A 110 -18.04 12.55 -14.99
C ARG A 110 -17.20 11.59 -14.12
N PHE A 111 -17.79 10.47 -13.66
CA PHE A 111 -17.13 9.46 -12.83
C PHE A 111 -17.04 8.11 -13.54
N LYS A 112 -17.40 8.06 -14.83
CA LYS A 112 -17.26 6.82 -15.58
C LYS A 112 -15.79 6.51 -15.73
N ALA A 113 -15.33 5.50 -14.99
CA ALA A 113 -13.98 5.02 -15.12
C ALA A 113 -13.64 4.73 -16.57
N ALA A 114 -12.52 5.24 -17.05
CA ALA A 114 -11.98 4.79 -18.31
C ALA A 114 -11.62 3.31 -18.17
N SER A 115 -12.05 2.49 -19.11
CA SER A 115 -11.58 1.12 -19.21
C SER A 115 -10.13 1.10 -19.63
N GLY A 116 -9.34 0.19 -19.06
CA GLY A 116 -7.99 -0.06 -19.49
C GLY A 116 -7.90 -0.59 -20.92
N PRO A 117 -6.69 -0.85 -21.42
CA PRO A 117 -6.48 -1.47 -22.71
C PRO A 117 -7.11 -2.86 -22.75
N LYS A 118 -7.48 -3.30 -23.95
CA LYS A 118 -8.01 -4.65 -24.16
C LYS A 118 -6.92 -5.69 -23.88
N PRO A 119 -7.15 -6.68 -23.00
CA PRO A 119 -6.19 -7.74 -22.74
C PRO A 119 -6.12 -8.75 -23.89
N ASP A 120 -5.02 -9.48 -24.00
CA ASP A 120 -4.85 -10.61 -24.91
C ASP A 120 -5.68 -11.83 -24.45
N LEU A 121 -5.77 -12.03 -23.13
CA LEU A 121 -6.65 -13.00 -22.50
C LEU A 121 -7.45 -12.28 -21.40
N ALA A 122 -8.76 -12.30 -21.50
CA ALA A 122 -9.67 -11.68 -20.54
C ALA A 122 -10.29 -12.71 -19.61
N ASP A 123 -10.56 -12.32 -18.37
CA ASP A 123 -11.36 -13.06 -17.39
C ASP A 123 -10.91 -14.51 -17.17
N VAL A 124 -9.59 -14.77 -17.26
CA VAL A 124 -9.02 -16.10 -17.01
C VAL A 124 -9.25 -16.48 -15.57
N PRO A 125 -9.95 -17.60 -15.26
CA PRO A 125 -10.19 -18.02 -13.89
C PRO A 125 -8.92 -18.61 -13.27
N TYR A 126 -8.55 -18.16 -12.06
CA TYR A 126 -7.50 -18.76 -11.27
C TYR A 126 -8.00 -19.49 -10.03
N GLY A 127 -9.30 -19.37 -9.72
CA GLY A 127 -10.00 -20.05 -8.64
C GLY A 127 -11.51 -20.13 -8.89
N PRO A 128 -12.27 -20.72 -7.95
CA PRO A 128 -13.69 -21.02 -8.11
C PRO A 128 -14.61 -19.79 -7.95
N LEU A 129 -14.15 -18.72 -7.26
CA LEU A 129 -14.98 -17.57 -6.98
C LEU A 129 -15.16 -16.69 -8.23
N GLU A 130 -16.28 -15.97 -8.30
CA GLU A 130 -16.59 -15.07 -9.41
C GLU A 130 -15.49 -14.03 -9.63
N ARG A 131 -14.95 -13.46 -8.55
CA ARG A 131 -13.89 -12.47 -8.60
C ARG A 131 -12.47 -13.05 -8.75
N GLU A 132 -12.29 -14.35 -8.70
CA GLU A 132 -10.98 -14.97 -8.93
C GLU A 132 -10.68 -15.09 -10.42
N ARG A 133 -10.51 -13.92 -11.05
CA ARG A 133 -10.25 -13.74 -12.49
C ARG A 133 -9.06 -12.80 -12.70
N LEU A 134 -8.35 -13.02 -13.79
CA LEU A 134 -7.24 -12.17 -14.20
C LEU A 134 -7.28 -11.88 -15.70
N ASP A 135 -6.65 -10.77 -16.07
CA ASP A 135 -6.42 -10.37 -17.47
C ASP A 135 -4.93 -10.45 -17.79
N VAL A 136 -4.60 -10.96 -18.98
CA VAL A 136 -3.21 -11.11 -19.43
C VAL A 136 -2.94 -10.17 -20.59
N PHE A 137 -1.89 -9.36 -20.49
CA PHE A 137 -1.33 -8.52 -21.54
C PHE A 137 0.06 -9.06 -21.88
N ARG A 138 0.17 -9.71 -23.03
CA ARG A 138 1.41 -10.37 -23.44
C ARG A 138 2.51 -9.37 -23.75
N ALA A 139 3.75 -9.78 -23.55
CA ALA A 139 4.90 -9.03 -24.02
C ALA A 139 4.87 -8.89 -25.56
N LYS A 140 5.21 -7.68 -26.04
CA LYS A 140 5.30 -7.38 -27.45
C LYS A 140 6.78 -7.47 -27.86
N GLY A 141 7.19 -8.57 -28.44
CA GLY A 141 8.54 -8.81 -28.92
C GLY A 141 8.54 -9.55 -30.27
N PRO A 142 9.69 -9.61 -30.97
CA PRO A 142 9.82 -10.43 -32.18
C PRO A 142 9.50 -11.90 -31.88
N ALA A 143 9.06 -12.63 -32.90
CA ALA A 143 8.88 -14.07 -32.80
C ALA A 143 10.19 -14.74 -32.38
N GLY A 144 10.14 -15.66 -31.43
CA GLY A 144 11.33 -16.33 -30.88
C GLY A 144 12.04 -15.57 -29.75
N SER A 145 11.47 -14.45 -29.26
CA SER A 145 11.98 -13.79 -28.06
C SER A 145 12.03 -14.75 -26.85
N PRO A 146 13.00 -14.60 -25.93
CA PRO A 146 13.00 -15.35 -24.67
C PRO A 146 11.72 -15.15 -23.87
N PRO A 147 11.35 -16.10 -22.97
CA PRO A 147 10.20 -15.94 -22.08
C PRO A 147 10.26 -14.63 -21.29
N ALA A 148 9.16 -13.91 -21.27
CA ALA A 148 9.05 -12.56 -20.72
C ALA A 148 8.94 -12.56 -19.18
N PRO A 149 9.65 -11.70 -18.44
CA PRO A 149 9.32 -11.44 -17.03
C PRO A 149 7.86 -10.98 -16.91
N VAL A 150 7.20 -11.39 -15.83
CA VAL A 150 5.77 -11.17 -15.63
C VAL A 150 5.55 -10.20 -14.47
N ILE A 151 4.82 -9.12 -14.69
CA ILE A 151 4.32 -8.23 -13.63
C ILE A 151 2.87 -8.65 -13.29
N VAL A 152 2.64 -9.08 -12.05
CA VAL A 152 1.29 -9.31 -11.51
C VAL A 152 0.86 -8.06 -10.79
N MET A 153 -0.13 -7.36 -11.34
CA MET A 153 -0.66 -6.10 -10.81
C MET A 153 -1.96 -6.33 -10.03
N VAL A 154 -1.99 -5.86 -8.79
CA VAL A 154 -3.12 -5.97 -7.85
C VAL A 154 -3.69 -4.58 -7.59
N HIS A 155 -4.98 -4.39 -7.92
CA HIS A 155 -5.65 -3.11 -7.78
C HIS A 155 -5.91 -2.71 -6.31
N GLY A 156 -6.15 -1.42 -6.07
CA GLY A 156 -6.61 -0.86 -4.81
C GLY A 156 -8.13 -0.90 -4.66
N GLY A 157 -8.65 -0.05 -3.75
CA GLY A 157 -10.08 0.11 -3.50
C GLY A 157 -10.50 -0.16 -2.07
N GLY A 158 -9.57 -0.03 -1.10
CA GLY A 158 -9.85 -0.15 0.34
C GLY A 158 -10.38 -1.51 0.74
N TRP A 159 -9.94 -2.58 0.11
CA TRP A 159 -10.36 -3.99 0.32
C TRP A 159 -11.84 -4.27 0.02
N CYS A 160 -12.61 -3.25 -0.42
CA CYS A 160 -14.05 -3.30 -0.60
C CYS A 160 -14.50 -3.26 -2.06
N VAL A 161 -13.75 -2.60 -2.93
CA VAL A 161 -14.08 -2.33 -4.34
C VAL A 161 -12.84 -2.38 -5.21
N GLY A 162 -13.00 -2.18 -6.49
CA GLY A 162 -11.93 -2.13 -7.48
C GLY A 162 -12.07 -3.19 -8.56
N ASP A 163 -11.34 -3.02 -9.65
CA ASP A 163 -11.37 -3.97 -10.77
C ASP A 163 -10.04 -3.97 -11.54
N LYS A 164 -9.65 -5.16 -11.99
CA LYS A 164 -8.47 -5.41 -12.81
C LYS A 164 -8.45 -4.65 -14.13
N ALA A 165 -9.64 -4.31 -14.67
CA ALA A 165 -9.78 -3.64 -15.96
C ALA A 165 -9.75 -2.11 -15.88
N MET A 166 -9.61 -1.51 -14.67
CA MET A 166 -9.52 -0.06 -14.51
C MET A 166 -8.30 0.51 -15.25
N ALA A 167 -8.48 1.64 -15.95
CA ALA A 167 -7.40 2.28 -16.70
C ALA A 167 -6.22 2.67 -15.80
N GLY A 168 -6.47 3.23 -14.60
CA GLY A 168 -5.42 3.58 -13.64
C GLY A 168 -4.58 2.39 -13.19
N VAL A 169 -5.14 1.18 -13.22
CA VAL A 169 -4.43 -0.06 -12.88
C VAL A 169 -3.54 -0.54 -14.03
N THR A 170 -3.99 -0.41 -15.29
CA THR A 170 -3.37 -1.11 -16.43
C THR A 170 -2.80 -0.21 -17.50
N ALA A 171 -3.44 0.92 -17.85
CA ALA A 171 -3.18 1.64 -19.09
C ALA A 171 -1.71 2.04 -19.29
N ASN A 172 -1.16 2.87 -18.43
CA ASN A 172 0.21 3.35 -18.55
C ASN A 172 1.25 2.23 -18.33
N LYS A 173 0.94 1.27 -17.46
CA LYS A 173 1.81 0.13 -17.17
C LYS A 173 1.91 -0.82 -18.36
N VAL A 174 0.79 -1.15 -19.00
CA VAL A 174 0.74 -1.94 -20.25
C VAL A 174 1.47 -1.21 -21.38
N ALA A 175 1.15 0.09 -21.58
CA ALA A 175 1.78 0.90 -22.62
C ALA A 175 3.31 1.00 -22.43
N ARG A 176 3.79 1.04 -21.20
CA ARG A 176 5.24 1.17 -20.89
C ARG A 176 5.98 -0.14 -21.03
N TRP A 177 5.46 -1.22 -20.45
CA TRP A 177 6.25 -2.42 -20.21
C TRP A 177 6.05 -3.54 -21.24
N THR A 178 4.84 -3.65 -21.84
CA THR A 178 4.66 -4.71 -22.84
C THR A 178 5.50 -4.50 -24.11
N PRO A 179 5.70 -3.27 -24.64
CA PRO A 179 6.62 -3.03 -25.76
C PRO A 179 8.09 -3.30 -25.42
N LYS A 180 8.46 -3.21 -24.12
CA LYS A 180 9.79 -3.51 -23.63
C LYS A 180 10.06 -5.01 -23.42
N GLY A 181 9.05 -5.86 -23.68
CA GLY A 181 9.19 -7.30 -23.56
C GLY A 181 8.83 -7.85 -22.16
N LEU A 182 8.11 -7.11 -21.31
CA LEU A 182 7.53 -7.63 -20.09
C LEU A 182 6.04 -7.97 -20.31
N MET A 183 5.57 -9.02 -19.69
CA MET A 183 4.15 -9.37 -19.61
C MET A 183 3.51 -8.66 -18.40
N LEU A 184 2.25 -8.24 -18.53
CA LEU A 184 1.47 -7.75 -17.40
C LEU A 184 0.23 -8.62 -17.19
N VAL A 185 -0.03 -9.01 -15.94
CA VAL A 185 -1.22 -9.75 -15.52
C VAL A 185 -1.93 -8.91 -14.46
N SER A 186 -3.16 -8.47 -14.75
CA SER A 186 -3.98 -7.71 -13.80
C SER A 186 -4.98 -8.63 -13.12
N VAL A 187 -5.08 -8.55 -11.78
CA VAL A 187 -5.77 -9.56 -10.97
C VAL A 187 -6.92 -8.95 -10.20
N ASN A 188 -8.12 -9.54 -10.30
CA ASN A 188 -9.21 -9.38 -9.35
C ASN A 188 -9.06 -10.39 -8.20
N TYR A 189 -9.64 -10.07 -7.05
CA TYR A 189 -9.62 -10.91 -5.85
C TYR A 189 -10.93 -10.71 -5.06
N PRO A 190 -11.36 -11.67 -4.21
CA PRO A 190 -12.59 -11.53 -3.41
C PRO A 190 -12.46 -10.35 -2.44
N MET A 191 -13.55 -9.66 -2.19
CA MET A 191 -13.63 -8.44 -1.40
C MET A 191 -14.23 -8.70 -0.01
N VAL A 192 -14.20 -7.68 0.86
CA VAL A 192 -14.90 -7.73 2.15
C VAL A 192 -16.39 -8.03 1.95
N GLY A 193 -17.02 -7.46 0.92
CA GLY A 193 -18.42 -7.74 0.58
C GLY A 193 -18.71 -9.20 0.20
N ASP A 194 -17.69 -9.95 -0.22
CA ASP A 194 -17.75 -11.38 -0.51
C ASP A 194 -17.41 -12.25 0.72
N GLY A 195 -17.23 -11.65 1.90
CA GLY A 195 -16.87 -12.33 3.15
C GLY A 195 -15.37 -12.52 3.38
N TYR A 196 -14.50 -11.85 2.62
CA TYR A 196 -13.05 -12.01 2.70
C TYR A 196 -12.37 -10.76 3.28
N GLY A 197 -11.90 -10.85 4.54
CA GLY A 197 -11.00 -9.84 5.12
C GLY A 197 -9.62 -9.86 4.46
N ALA A 198 -8.75 -8.93 4.85
CA ALA A 198 -7.45 -8.70 4.21
C ALA A 198 -6.55 -9.95 4.13
N VAL A 199 -6.55 -10.81 5.14
CA VAL A 199 -5.78 -12.09 5.11
C VAL A 199 -6.35 -13.04 4.05
N GLY A 200 -7.68 -13.20 3.98
CA GLY A 200 -8.32 -14.03 2.94
C GLY A 200 -8.08 -13.49 1.54
N GLN A 201 -8.07 -12.16 1.37
CA GLN A 201 -7.70 -11.52 0.11
C GLN A 201 -6.23 -11.78 -0.25
N ALA A 202 -5.31 -11.71 0.71
CA ALA A 202 -3.90 -12.05 0.48
C ALA A 202 -3.71 -13.53 0.11
N GLN A 203 -4.51 -14.45 0.69
CA GLN A 203 -4.53 -15.85 0.28
C GLN A 203 -4.94 -16.00 -1.20
N ALA A 204 -5.98 -15.29 -1.64
CA ALA A 204 -6.39 -15.29 -3.05
C ALA A 204 -5.29 -14.71 -3.98
N ILE A 205 -4.57 -13.66 -3.55
CA ILE A 205 -3.42 -13.15 -4.32
C ILE A 205 -2.26 -14.16 -4.37
N ALA A 206 -1.99 -14.89 -3.29
CA ALA A 206 -1.00 -15.97 -3.32
C ALA A 206 -1.41 -17.11 -4.27
N GLN A 207 -2.70 -17.47 -4.33
CA GLN A 207 -3.24 -18.43 -5.31
C GLN A 207 -3.13 -17.90 -6.74
N ALA A 208 -3.43 -16.62 -6.98
CA ALA A 208 -3.23 -16.00 -8.27
C ALA A 208 -1.75 -16.01 -8.71
N LEU A 209 -0.83 -15.74 -7.79
CA LEU A 209 0.62 -15.83 -8.03
C LEU A 209 1.02 -17.26 -8.46
N ALA A 210 0.59 -18.28 -7.72
CA ALA A 210 0.86 -19.68 -8.04
C ALA A 210 0.29 -20.07 -9.42
N PHE A 211 -0.94 -19.64 -9.70
CA PHE A 211 -1.59 -19.86 -10.99
C PHE A 211 -0.83 -19.19 -12.14
N VAL A 212 -0.42 -17.92 -11.98
CA VAL A 212 0.38 -17.20 -12.97
C VAL A 212 1.71 -17.93 -13.21
N GLN A 213 2.43 -18.30 -12.16
CA GLN A 213 3.69 -19.07 -12.29
C GLN A 213 3.47 -20.37 -13.04
N LYS A 214 2.38 -21.10 -12.79
CA LYS A 214 2.05 -22.32 -13.50
C LYS A 214 1.72 -22.10 -14.98
N GLN A 215 1.04 -21.00 -15.32
CA GLN A 215 0.54 -20.72 -16.66
C GLN A 215 1.48 -19.83 -17.52
N ALA A 216 2.42 -19.14 -16.90
CA ALA A 216 3.26 -18.13 -17.55
C ALA A 216 3.87 -18.63 -18.87
N ALA A 217 4.46 -19.81 -18.87
CA ALA A 217 5.10 -20.37 -20.07
C ALA A 217 4.12 -20.53 -21.25
N ALA A 218 2.87 -20.93 -21.01
CA ALA A 218 1.84 -21.06 -22.03
C ALA A 218 1.43 -19.70 -22.64
N TRP A 219 1.69 -18.62 -21.92
CA TRP A 219 1.41 -17.25 -22.39
C TRP A 219 2.64 -16.56 -22.98
N GLY A 220 3.83 -17.20 -22.93
CA GLY A 220 5.11 -16.63 -23.36
C GLY A 220 5.87 -15.92 -22.23
N GLY A 221 5.47 -16.13 -20.99
CA GLY A 221 6.11 -15.58 -19.79
C GLY A 221 7.10 -16.55 -19.15
N ASP A 222 7.97 -16.00 -18.29
CA ASP A 222 8.93 -16.77 -17.49
C ASP A 222 8.36 -16.99 -16.08
N PRO A 223 8.05 -18.24 -15.69
CA PRO A 223 7.50 -18.56 -14.37
C PRO A 223 8.43 -18.22 -13.21
N SER A 224 9.74 -18.15 -13.44
CA SER A 224 10.75 -17.83 -12.42
C SER A 224 10.96 -16.32 -12.23
N ARG A 225 10.45 -15.49 -13.15
CA ARG A 225 10.62 -14.04 -13.13
C ARG A 225 9.29 -13.31 -12.98
N VAL A 226 8.61 -13.60 -11.86
CA VAL A 226 7.32 -12.96 -11.55
C VAL A 226 7.52 -11.87 -10.51
N ILE A 227 7.12 -10.66 -10.84
CA ILE A 227 7.15 -9.46 -9.99
C ILE A 227 5.74 -9.22 -9.46
N LEU A 228 5.57 -9.08 -8.14
CA LEU A 228 4.33 -8.60 -7.56
C LEU A 228 4.30 -7.08 -7.51
N MET A 229 3.21 -6.48 -7.95
CA MET A 229 2.99 -5.04 -7.88
C MET A 229 1.57 -4.77 -7.41
N GLY A 230 1.37 -3.81 -6.53
CA GLY A 230 0.03 -3.48 -6.06
C GLY A 230 -0.09 -2.03 -5.64
N HIS A 231 -1.30 -1.47 -5.71
CA HIS A 231 -1.62 -0.11 -5.29
C HIS A 231 -2.56 -0.10 -4.09
N SER A 232 -2.36 0.79 -3.12
CA SER A 232 -3.27 1.02 -2.00
C SER A 232 -3.54 -0.28 -1.19
N ALA A 233 -4.78 -0.76 -1.13
CA ALA A 233 -5.12 -2.06 -0.58
C ALA A 233 -4.35 -3.20 -1.27
N GLY A 234 -4.20 -3.15 -2.60
CA GLY A 234 -3.38 -4.12 -3.33
C GLY A 234 -1.91 -4.08 -2.95
N ALA A 235 -1.36 -2.89 -2.64
CA ALA A 235 0.01 -2.73 -2.16
C ALA A 235 0.22 -3.39 -0.77
N HIS A 236 -0.78 -3.27 0.11
CA HIS A 236 -0.82 -4.01 1.37
C HIS A 236 -0.81 -5.52 1.11
N LEU A 237 -1.71 -6.02 0.24
CA LEU A 237 -1.86 -7.46 -0.04
C LEU A 237 -0.59 -8.08 -0.63
N VAL A 238 0.03 -7.44 -1.63
CA VAL A 238 1.29 -7.96 -2.20
C VAL A 238 2.45 -7.92 -1.20
N SER A 239 2.46 -6.93 -0.31
CA SER A 239 3.45 -6.83 0.77
C SER A 239 3.24 -7.94 1.81
N LEU A 240 1.99 -8.29 2.13
CA LEU A 240 1.67 -9.39 3.05
C LEU A 240 2.05 -10.74 2.44
N VAL A 241 1.74 -10.98 1.16
CA VAL A 241 2.17 -12.20 0.44
C VAL A 241 3.69 -12.32 0.40
N ASN A 242 4.42 -11.20 0.24
CA ASN A 242 5.88 -11.20 0.30
C ASN A 242 6.42 -11.51 1.70
N ALA A 243 5.84 -10.90 2.73
CA ALA A 243 6.31 -10.99 4.11
C ALA A 243 6.04 -12.36 4.75
N GLU A 244 4.89 -12.98 4.41
CA GLU A 244 4.37 -14.18 5.05
C GLU A 244 4.58 -15.42 4.17
N PRO A 245 5.56 -16.27 4.47
CA PRO A 245 5.85 -17.45 3.65
C PRO A 245 4.72 -18.47 3.64
N ASP A 246 3.95 -18.61 4.74
CA ASP A 246 2.89 -19.62 4.84
C ASP A 246 1.77 -19.37 3.82
N LEU A 247 1.48 -18.11 3.47
CA LEU A 247 0.54 -17.78 2.40
C LEU A 247 0.98 -18.35 1.05
N ARG A 248 2.26 -18.19 0.73
CA ARG A 248 2.82 -18.70 -0.55
C ARG A 248 2.92 -20.22 -0.54
N ILE A 249 3.39 -20.81 0.55
CA ILE A 249 3.53 -22.27 0.71
C ILE A 249 2.17 -22.94 0.57
N ALA A 250 1.15 -22.44 1.27
CA ALA A 250 -0.22 -22.97 1.20
C ALA A 250 -0.82 -22.89 -0.21
N ALA A 251 -0.48 -21.86 -0.98
CA ALA A 251 -0.92 -21.68 -2.36
C ALA A 251 -0.08 -22.48 -3.37
N GLY A 252 1.08 -23.02 -3.00
CA GLY A 252 2.07 -23.60 -3.91
C GLY A 252 2.80 -22.55 -4.76
N ALA A 253 2.83 -21.31 -4.33
CA ALA A 253 3.51 -20.22 -5.02
C ALA A 253 5.00 -20.17 -4.65
N GLN A 254 5.84 -19.92 -5.65
CA GLN A 254 7.25 -19.63 -5.45
C GLN A 254 7.43 -18.16 -5.02
N MET A 255 8.61 -17.86 -4.46
CA MET A 255 8.99 -16.48 -4.12
C MET A 255 8.94 -15.59 -5.37
N PRO A 256 8.31 -14.43 -5.34
CA PRO A 256 8.38 -13.47 -6.44
C PRO A 256 9.80 -12.92 -6.57
N LEU A 257 10.18 -12.50 -7.78
CA LEU A 257 11.47 -11.87 -8.05
C LEU A 257 11.65 -10.57 -7.28
N ALA A 258 10.58 -9.78 -7.17
CA ALA A 258 10.52 -8.55 -6.41
C ALA A 258 9.07 -8.19 -6.07
N THR A 259 8.89 -7.29 -5.11
CA THR A 259 7.58 -6.72 -4.74
C THR A 259 7.63 -5.20 -4.79
N VAL A 260 6.66 -4.59 -5.49
CA VAL A 260 6.47 -3.13 -5.58
C VAL A 260 5.16 -2.75 -4.92
N SER A 261 5.25 -2.04 -3.82
CA SER A 261 4.13 -1.55 -3.00
C SER A 261 3.90 -0.07 -3.31
N ILE A 262 2.79 0.25 -3.98
CA ILE A 262 2.47 1.61 -4.42
C ILE A 262 1.50 2.22 -3.41
N ASP A 263 2.01 3.07 -2.54
CA ASP A 263 1.30 3.91 -1.58
C ASP A 263 0.35 3.16 -0.62
N ALA A 264 0.82 2.07 -0.04
CA ALA A 264 0.10 1.37 1.01
C ALA A 264 0.15 2.15 2.33
N GLY A 265 -1.01 2.44 2.93
CA GLY A 265 -1.10 3.05 4.25
C GLY A 265 -1.17 2.06 5.41
N ALA A 266 -1.23 0.76 5.14
CA ALA A 266 -1.45 -0.29 6.14
C ALA A 266 -0.32 -1.33 6.20
N ILE A 267 0.94 -0.94 6.03
CA ILE A 267 2.10 -1.84 6.12
C ILE A 267 2.31 -2.33 7.56
N ASP A 268 2.11 -1.46 8.54
CA ASP A 268 1.97 -1.81 9.95
C ASP A 268 0.52 -1.56 10.39
N VAL A 269 -0.31 -2.61 10.33
CA VAL A 269 -1.74 -2.51 10.64
C VAL A 269 -1.96 -2.16 12.11
N VAL A 270 -1.14 -2.69 13.03
CA VAL A 270 -1.26 -2.41 14.47
C VAL A 270 -1.06 -0.91 14.73
N LYS A 271 -0.06 -0.32 14.10
CA LYS A 271 0.21 1.12 14.19
C LYS A 271 -0.88 1.94 13.48
N GLN A 272 -1.43 1.43 12.36
CA GLN A 272 -2.40 2.16 11.54
C GLN A 272 -3.79 2.23 12.19
N MET A 273 -4.29 1.15 12.79
CA MET A 273 -5.67 1.06 13.27
C MET A 273 -6.08 2.17 14.26
N PRO A 274 -5.25 2.57 15.25
CA PRO A 274 -5.58 3.69 16.13
C PRO A 274 -5.59 5.07 15.43
N GLN A 275 -4.96 5.21 14.26
CA GLN A 275 -4.74 6.47 13.55
C GLN A 275 -5.63 6.59 12.30
N VAL A 276 -6.44 5.57 12.02
CA VAL A 276 -7.34 5.58 10.86
C VAL A 276 -8.33 6.74 10.96
N TYR A 277 -8.47 7.48 9.88
CA TYR A 277 -9.46 8.55 9.81
C TYR A 277 -10.86 8.04 10.15
N PRO A 278 -11.67 8.78 10.93
CA PRO A 278 -12.99 8.32 11.37
C PRO A 278 -13.89 7.83 10.25
N PHE A 279 -13.84 8.46 9.07
CA PHE A 279 -14.64 8.06 7.90
C PHE A 279 -14.18 6.78 7.21
N LEU A 280 -12.96 6.29 7.51
CA LEU A 280 -12.42 5.03 7.01
C LEU A 280 -12.54 3.89 8.02
N LYS A 281 -12.78 4.21 9.29
CA LYS A 281 -12.65 3.28 10.41
C LYS A 281 -13.44 1.99 10.18
N LEU A 282 -14.70 2.08 9.82
CA LEU A 282 -15.55 0.91 9.63
C LEU A 282 -15.02 -0.03 8.54
N ARG A 283 -14.53 0.50 7.42
CA ARG A 283 -13.93 -0.30 6.33
C ARG A 283 -12.63 -1.00 6.77
N TYR A 284 -11.82 -0.32 7.59
CA TYR A 284 -10.62 -0.94 8.16
C TYR A 284 -10.96 -2.05 9.16
N GLU A 285 -11.99 -1.84 10.01
CA GLU A 285 -12.48 -2.87 10.94
C GLU A 285 -13.06 -4.08 10.20
N GLU A 286 -13.79 -3.86 9.10
CA GLU A 286 -14.30 -4.95 8.25
C GLU A 286 -13.17 -5.71 7.53
N ALA A 287 -12.09 -5.02 7.12
CA ALA A 287 -10.96 -5.65 6.45
C ALA A 287 -10.00 -6.36 7.40
N PHE A 288 -9.74 -5.80 8.59
CA PHE A 288 -8.69 -6.25 9.51
C PHE A 288 -9.21 -6.85 10.81
N GLY A 289 -10.52 -6.74 11.08
CA GLY A 289 -11.10 -7.07 12.38
C GLY A 289 -10.90 -5.96 13.41
N THR A 290 -11.31 -6.25 14.65
CA THR A 290 -11.31 -5.29 15.77
C THR A 290 -10.32 -5.62 16.87
N LEU A 291 -9.62 -6.75 16.77
CA LEU A 291 -8.69 -7.26 17.78
C LEU A 291 -7.24 -7.16 17.29
N GLU A 292 -6.34 -6.75 18.16
CA GLU A 292 -4.92 -6.60 17.85
C GLU A 292 -4.26 -7.87 17.27
N PRO A 293 -4.54 -9.10 17.75
CA PRO A 293 -4.01 -10.31 17.10
C PRO A 293 -4.41 -10.45 15.62
N GLN A 294 -5.61 -10.00 15.24
CA GLN A 294 -6.06 -9.98 13.84
C GLN A 294 -5.23 -8.96 13.04
N TRP A 295 -4.97 -7.78 13.61
CA TRP A 295 -4.13 -6.75 13.00
C TRP A 295 -2.70 -7.23 12.79
N MET A 296 -2.11 -7.90 13.81
CA MET A 296 -0.77 -8.50 13.69
C MET A 296 -0.72 -9.54 12.58
N GLY A 297 -1.75 -10.41 12.48
CA GLY A 297 -1.87 -11.42 11.41
C GLY A 297 -1.97 -10.83 10.01
N ALA A 298 -2.59 -9.66 9.87
CA ALA A 298 -2.76 -8.94 8.60
C ALA A 298 -1.64 -7.92 8.31
N SER A 299 -0.68 -7.73 9.21
CA SER A 299 0.34 -6.69 9.11
C SER A 299 1.60 -7.19 8.38
N PRO A 300 1.93 -6.69 7.17
CA PRO A 300 3.18 -7.02 6.51
C PRO A 300 4.41 -6.80 7.40
N TRP A 301 4.41 -5.71 8.19
CA TRP A 301 5.53 -5.42 9.10
C TRP A 301 5.71 -6.51 10.16
N HIS A 302 4.62 -6.98 10.78
CA HIS A 302 4.67 -8.02 11.82
C HIS A 302 5.02 -9.39 11.25
N ARG A 303 4.54 -9.69 10.06
CA ARG A 303 4.72 -10.98 9.38
C ARG A 303 6.04 -11.12 8.63
N LEU A 304 6.81 -10.03 8.46
CA LEU A 304 8.06 -10.05 7.71
C LEU A 304 9.12 -10.92 8.39
N VAL A 305 9.61 -11.89 7.63
CA VAL A 305 10.68 -12.80 8.02
C VAL A 305 11.85 -12.75 7.04
N LYS A 306 13.00 -13.30 7.45
CA LYS A 306 14.18 -13.44 6.59
C LYS A 306 13.83 -14.25 5.33
N GLY A 307 14.39 -13.84 4.20
CA GLY A 307 14.21 -14.52 2.90
C GLY A 307 13.03 -14.01 2.08
N ALA A 308 12.32 -12.96 2.52
CA ALA A 308 11.37 -12.25 1.65
C ALA A 308 12.08 -11.64 0.44
N SER A 309 11.36 -11.47 -0.69
CA SER A 309 11.93 -10.91 -1.91
C SER A 309 12.27 -9.42 -1.77
N PRO A 310 13.15 -8.86 -2.62
CA PRO A 310 13.39 -7.43 -2.69
C PRO A 310 12.09 -6.62 -2.72
N TRP A 311 12.05 -5.51 -1.96
CA TRP A 311 10.83 -4.72 -1.79
C TRP A 311 11.05 -3.23 -2.06
N LEU A 312 10.16 -2.62 -2.86
CA LEU A 312 10.13 -1.18 -3.11
C LEU A 312 8.83 -0.61 -2.55
N GLY A 313 8.91 0.29 -1.58
CA GLY A 313 7.79 1.07 -1.09
C GLY A 313 7.74 2.45 -1.72
N ILE A 314 6.85 2.65 -2.66
CA ILE A 314 6.53 3.96 -3.22
C ILE A 314 5.52 4.60 -2.28
N CYS A 315 5.71 5.85 -1.89
CA CYS A 315 4.84 6.52 -0.94
C CYS A 315 4.62 7.99 -1.26
N SER A 316 3.40 8.47 -1.02
CA SER A 316 3.02 9.88 -1.13
C SER A 316 3.61 10.69 0.02
N THR A 317 4.29 11.80 -0.31
CA THR A 317 4.72 12.79 0.70
C THR A 317 3.66 13.86 0.96
N THR A 318 2.55 13.84 0.23
CA THR A 318 1.46 14.80 0.38
C THR A 318 0.33 14.29 1.28
N ARG A 319 0.30 12.99 1.57
CA ARG A 319 -0.68 12.38 2.48
C ARG A 319 -0.32 12.65 3.95
N LYS A 320 -1.35 12.93 4.76
CA LYS A 320 -1.19 13.27 6.18
C LYS A 320 -1.09 12.07 7.11
N ASP A 321 -1.45 10.88 6.66
CA ASP A 321 -1.36 9.61 7.40
C ASP A 321 0.00 8.92 7.31
N ASP A 322 1.02 9.66 6.83
CA ASP A 322 2.44 9.28 6.77
C ASP A 322 2.72 7.86 6.22
N PRO A 323 2.28 7.54 4.98
CA PRO A 323 2.60 6.26 4.38
C PRO A 323 4.12 6.06 4.19
N CYS A 324 4.87 7.16 4.03
CA CYS A 324 6.33 7.10 3.94
C CYS A 324 6.99 6.71 5.26
N GLY A 325 6.42 7.06 6.41
CA GLY A 325 6.89 6.59 7.72
C GLY A 325 6.74 5.09 7.89
N GLN A 326 5.61 4.53 7.48
CA GLN A 326 5.40 3.08 7.49
C GLN A 326 6.33 2.35 6.50
N ALA A 327 6.52 2.91 5.30
CA ALA A 327 7.45 2.34 4.31
C ALA A 327 8.89 2.34 4.82
N ARG A 328 9.35 3.42 5.46
CA ARG A 328 10.69 3.48 6.07
C ARG A 328 10.88 2.45 7.18
N ALA A 329 9.90 2.30 8.08
CA ALA A 329 9.96 1.30 9.15
C ALA A 329 10.02 -0.14 8.61
N TYR A 330 9.30 -0.41 7.51
CA TYR A 330 9.36 -1.71 6.84
C TYR A 330 10.72 -1.95 6.18
N VAL A 331 11.30 -0.92 5.54
CA VAL A 331 12.65 -0.99 4.94
C VAL A 331 13.71 -1.23 6.01
N GLU A 332 13.66 -0.52 7.13
CA GLU A 332 14.60 -0.70 8.24
C GLU A 332 14.57 -2.14 8.76
N LYS A 333 13.37 -2.69 9.03
CA LYS A 333 13.23 -4.11 9.42
C LYS A 333 13.74 -5.06 8.34
N SER A 334 13.42 -4.79 7.06
CA SER A 334 13.86 -5.61 5.93
C SER A 334 15.38 -5.66 5.84
N GLN A 335 16.04 -4.52 5.94
CA GLN A 335 17.51 -4.42 5.87
C GLN A 335 18.16 -5.13 7.06
N GLY A 336 17.60 -5.04 8.26
CA GLY A 336 18.02 -5.80 9.44
C GLY A 336 17.93 -7.33 9.25
N LEU A 337 17.03 -7.78 8.35
CA LEU A 337 16.89 -9.18 7.94
C LEU A 337 17.72 -9.56 6.71
N GLY A 338 18.53 -8.64 6.17
CA GLY A 338 19.34 -8.84 4.95
C GLY A 338 18.55 -8.80 3.66
N ILE A 339 17.34 -8.21 3.66
CA ILE A 339 16.47 -8.08 2.47
C ILE A 339 16.78 -6.74 1.79
N ASN A 340 16.97 -6.74 0.47
CA ASN A 340 17.11 -5.51 -0.32
C ASN A 340 15.76 -4.80 -0.38
N ALA A 341 15.62 -3.74 0.40
CA ALA A 341 14.41 -2.94 0.44
C ALA A 341 14.72 -1.45 0.39
N ARG A 342 13.85 -0.67 -0.27
CA ARG A 342 14.00 0.78 -0.45
C ARG A 342 12.66 1.48 -0.37
N THR A 343 12.68 2.77 0.03
CA THR A 343 11.55 3.69 -0.14
C THR A 343 11.77 4.58 -1.34
N LEU A 344 10.68 4.93 -2.02
CA LEU A 344 10.64 5.90 -3.12
C LEU A 344 9.56 6.95 -2.82
N PRO A 345 9.89 7.99 -2.03
CA PRO A 345 8.95 9.07 -1.73
C PRO A 345 8.67 9.91 -2.97
N GLN A 346 7.40 10.28 -3.18
CA GLN A 346 6.93 11.07 -4.32
C GLN A 346 5.97 12.16 -3.86
N ALA A 347 6.14 13.39 -4.36
CA ALA A 347 5.22 14.51 -4.12
C ALA A 347 4.00 14.41 -5.08
N LYS A 348 3.26 13.31 -4.97
CA LYS A 348 2.10 12.98 -5.81
C LYS A 348 0.94 12.53 -4.92
N SER A 349 -0.30 12.74 -5.39
CA SER A 349 -1.49 12.22 -4.71
C SER A 349 -1.51 10.69 -4.73
N HIS A 350 -2.37 10.11 -3.89
CA HIS A 350 -2.60 8.66 -3.83
C HIS A 350 -2.95 8.05 -5.20
N ALA A 351 -3.88 8.68 -5.89
CA ALA A 351 -4.31 8.26 -7.23
C ALA A 351 -3.22 8.47 -8.28
N ALA A 352 -2.53 9.64 -8.27
CA ALA A 352 -1.49 9.96 -9.23
C ALA A 352 -0.32 8.96 -9.18
N LEU A 353 0.04 8.45 -8.00
CA LEU A 353 1.07 7.42 -7.87
C LEU A 353 0.74 6.14 -8.66
N ASN A 354 -0.53 5.75 -8.69
CA ASN A 354 -0.96 4.60 -9.49
C ASN A 354 -1.11 4.97 -10.97
N ASN A 355 -1.83 6.06 -11.25
CA ASN A 355 -2.21 6.41 -12.60
C ASN A 355 -1.03 6.79 -13.48
N GLU A 356 -0.04 7.50 -12.93
CA GLU A 356 1.12 7.98 -13.67
C GLU A 356 2.25 6.95 -13.79
N LEU A 357 2.24 5.89 -12.99
CA LEU A 357 3.26 4.84 -13.09
C LEU A 357 3.18 4.16 -14.47
N GLY A 358 4.28 4.21 -15.20
CA GLY A 358 4.39 3.79 -16.60
C GLY A 358 4.47 4.95 -17.57
N GLN A 359 4.11 6.18 -17.17
CA GLN A 359 4.41 7.37 -17.98
C GLN A 359 5.92 7.62 -18.02
N PRO A 360 6.45 8.20 -19.12
CA PRO A 360 7.85 8.61 -19.17
C PRO A 360 8.19 9.64 -18.08
N GLY A 361 9.30 9.46 -17.38
CA GLY A 361 9.79 10.40 -16.38
C GLY A 361 10.48 9.76 -15.18
N ALA A 362 11.09 10.58 -14.35
CA ALA A 362 11.97 10.17 -13.26
C ALA A 362 11.30 9.20 -12.27
N TYR A 363 9.99 9.30 -12.09
CA TYR A 363 9.22 8.38 -11.23
C TYR A 363 9.25 6.96 -11.77
N THR A 364 8.82 6.74 -13.00
CA THR A 364 8.83 5.43 -13.66
C THR A 364 10.27 4.90 -13.80
N ASP A 365 11.21 5.76 -14.19
CA ASP A 365 12.62 5.38 -14.34
C ASP A 365 13.24 4.91 -13.02
N SER A 366 12.80 5.47 -11.87
CA SER A 366 13.26 5.03 -10.55
C SER A 366 12.73 3.64 -10.18
N VAL A 367 11.49 3.33 -10.54
CA VAL A 367 10.92 1.99 -10.39
C VAL A 367 11.63 0.99 -11.30
N GLU A 368 11.88 1.36 -12.57
CA GLU A 368 12.61 0.53 -13.53
C GLU A 368 14.05 0.24 -13.05
N ARG A 369 14.76 1.23 -12.50
CA ARG A 369 16.10 1.00 -11.90
C ARG A 369 16.08 0.02 -10.73
N PHE A 370 15.07 0.09 -9.88
CA PHE A 370 14.92 -0.90 -8.80
C PHE A 370 14.71 -2.31 -9.37
N LEU A 371 13.79 -2.46 -10.31
CA LEU A 371 13.49 -3.75 -10.94
C LEU A 371 14.70 -4.31 -11.69
N ALA A 372 15.42 -3.48 -12.43
CA ALA A 372 16.65 -3.84 -13.11
C ALA A 372 17.75 -4.36 -12.16
N GLY A 373 17.79 -3.83 -10.94
CA GLY A 373 18.72 -4.30 -9.90
C GLY A 373 18.39 -5.68 -9.31
N THR A 374 17.26 -6.29 -9.69
CA THR A 374 16.83 -7.59 -9.16
C THR A 374 17.15 -8.78 -10.08
N ASP A 375 17.23 -8.54 -11.39
CA ASP A 375 17.49 -9.61 -12.39
C ASP A 375 18.11 -9.04 -13.67
N HIS A 376 19.09 -9.74 -14.23
CA HIS A 376 19.83 -9.32 -15.43
C HIS A 376 18.98 -9.31 -16.71
N VAL A 377 17.94 -10.16 -16.82
CA VAL A 377 17.01 -10.15 -17.96
C VAL A 377 16.13 -8.92 -17.87
N VAL A 378 15.58 -8.63 -16.68
CA VAL A 378 14.79 -7.42 -16.43
C VAL A 378 15.65 -6.17 -16.70
N ALA A 379 16.90 -6.12 -16.23
CA ALA A 379 17.83 -5.02 -16.50
C ALA A 379 17.99 -4.73 -17.99
N ARG A 380 18.24 -5.77 -18.78
CA ARG A 380 18.41 -5.65 -20.24
C ARG A 380 17.15 -5.12 -20.93
N LEU A 381 15.97 -5.63 -20.57
CA LEU A 381 14.69 -5.22 -21.16
C LEU A 381 14.32 -3.77 -20.80
N LEU A 382 14.68 -3.34 -19.60
CA LEU A 382 14.42 -1.97 -19.15
C LEU A 382 15.47 -0.95 -19.61
N GLY A 383 16.53 -1.41 -20.28
CA GLY A 383 17.59 -0.54 -20.81
C GLY A 383 18.53 -0.02 -19.73
N ALA A 384 18.65 -0.71 -18.59
CA ALA A 384 19.67 -0.41 -17.59
C ALA A 384 21.03 -0.96 -18.05
N PRO A 385 22.15 -0.22 -17.85
CA PRO A 385 23.49 -0.64 -18.22
C PRO A 385 23.96 -1.87 -17.45
#